data_0112b1da4b2d1c68e82957caed4cfec7
#
_entry.id   0112b1da4b2d1c68e82957caed4cfec7
#
_cell.length_a   1.000
_cell.length_b   1.000
_cell.length_c   1.000
_cell.angle_alpha   90.00
_cell.angle_beta   90.00
_cell.angle_gamma   90.00
#
_symmetry.space_group_name_H-M   'P 1'
#
loop_
_entity.id
_entity.type
_entity.pdbx_description
1 polymer ?
#
loop_
_entity_poly.entity_id
_entity_poly.type
_entity_poly.pdbx_seq_one_letter_code
_entity_poly.pdbx_strand_id
1 'polypeptide(L)'
;CLSSRNFGTKIVLWRSGRVGYTWKFGKGVNERLNSSNLYRFLEPITCWEADVDFEPKWLAWEITRRCNLNCVHCRSSSALEVEGHPDFSHEEAIRILDDIASYAQPVVVLSGGEPLLREDVFDIAAYGREKGLRMCLATNGTLVTPEVCSRIKEAGIKMVSLSLDGSSSAVHDDFRSQPGAFDGTINAARLFKENSIPFLINSSFTKRNQEEIHKVYRLAKELGATAWYMFMIVPTGRGEEIMAELISPEDYEELLAWHYQMEKEEDELLVRPTCAPHYYRVVLQKAKEDGEKFERRSLQFSTGGAKGCLAGQLIALIDVDENVLPCSYFPKSAGNLREQSFKEIWENSPLFLDLRDYKKYKGACGACEYVGVCGGCRARAYAVTGDYLGQEPFCGHVPFKLAQSGK
;
A
#
# COMPACT_ATOMS: atom_id res chain seq x y z
N CYS A 1 18.54 10.59 27.47
CA CYS A 1 19.29 9.76 28.43
C CYS A 1 19.31 10.42 29.79
N LEU A 2 18.41 10.02 30.67
CA LEU A 2 18.54 10.27 32.11
C LEU A 2 18.76 8.91 32.79
N SER A 3 19.88 8.77 33.49
CA SER A 3 20.31 7.57 34.18
C SER A 3 19.26 7.12 35.20
N SER A 4 18.71 5.94 34.96
CA SER A 4 17.77 5.28 35.85
C SER A 4 18.50 4.69 37.06
N ARG A 5 18.50 5.38 38.19
CA ARG A 5 18.60 4.73 39.50
C ARG A 5 17.31 5.03 40.24
N ASN A 6 16.57 3.96 40.55
CA ASN A 6 15.40 3.91 41.44
C ASN A 6 13.98 3.90 40.84
N PHE A 7 13.72 3.17 39.75
CA PHE A 7 12.35 2.69 39.51
C PHE A 7 12.43 1.26 38.95
N GLY A 8 11.91 0.30 39.73
CA GLY A 8 11.88 -1.10 39.33
C GLY A 8 10.85 -1.34 38.19
N THR A 9 11.26 -1.24 36.95
CA THR A 9 10.47 -1.61 35.79
C THR A 9 10.78 -3.05 35.42
N LYS A 10 9.84 -3.98 35.63
CA LYS A 10 9.92 -5.33 35.05
C LYS A 10 9.17 -5.33 33.73
N ILE A 11 9.90 -5.48 32.62
CA ILE A 11 9.33 -5.76 31.33
C ILE A 11 9.08 -7.26 31.24
N VAL A 12 7.83 -7.66 31.09
CA VAL A 12 7.45 -9.06 30.84
C VAL A 12 7.03 -9.17 29.39
N LEU A 13 7.89 -9.80 28.60
CA LEU A 13 7.59 -10.14 27.20
C LEU A 13 6.70 -11.39 27.17
N TRP A 14 5.49 -11.26 26.64
CA TRP A 14 4.63 -12.38 26.32
C TRP A 14 4.78 -12.74 24.84
N ARG A 15 5.13 -14.01 24.58
CA ARG A 15 5.17 -14.61 23.24
C ARG A 15 3.74 -14.94 22.78
N SER A 16 3.01 -13.96 22.28
CA SER A 16 1.79 -14.19 21.50
C SER A 16 1.30 -12.86 20.90
N GLY A 17 1.95 -12.39 19.84
CA GLY A 17 1.36 -11.51 18.82
C GLY A 17 0.55 -10.26 19.21
N ARG A 18 0.47 -9.86 20.47
CA ARG A 18 -0.22 -8.64 20.94
C ARG A 18 0.69 -7.88 21.89
N VAL A 19 1.03 -6.65 21.50
CA VAL A 19 1.75 -5.72 22.38
C VAL A 19 0.72 -5.04 23.26
N GLY A 20 0.65 -5.45 24.53
CA GLY A 20 -0.13 -4.78 25.56
C GLY A 20 0.80 -4.12 26.57
N TYR A 21 0.61 -2.84 26.83
CA TYR A 21 1.33 -2.12 27.89
C TYR A 21 0.51 -2.12 29.16
N THR A 22 1.02 -2.73 30.24
CA THR A 22 0.45 -2.58 31.59
C THR A 22 1.44 -1.85 32.48
N TRP A 23 1.02 -0.73 33.06
CA TRP A 23 1.76 0.00 34.07
C TRP A 23 1.37 -0.50 35.46
N LYS A 24 2.32 -0.98 36.27
CA LYS A 24 2.11 -1.22 37.68
C LYS A 24 2.79 -0.10 38.45
N PHE A 25 1.97 0.72 39.12
CA PHE A 25 2.47 1.66 40.10
C PHE A 25 2.70 0.94 41.42
N GLY A 26 3.83 1.24 42.07
CA GLY A 26 4.13 0.75 43.43
C GLY A 26 3.09 1.26 44.45
N LYS A 27 2.78 0.44 45.45
CA LYS A 27 1.85 0.78 46.52
C LYS A 27 2.32 2.05 47.25
N GLY A 28 1.52 3.11 47.19
CA GLY A 28 1.74 4.27 48.09
C GLY A 28 1.32 5.64 47.61
N VAL A 29 0.61 5.80 46.47
CA VAL A 29 0.06 7.12 46.11
C VAL A 29 -1.40 6.97 45.70
N ASN A 30 -2.27 7.37 46.64
CA ASN A 30 -3.71 7.46 46.39
C ASN A 30 -4.01 8.96 46.16
N GLU A 31 -3.61 9.48 44.99
CA GLU A 31 -4.06 10.78 44.51
C GLU A 31 -5.01 10.60 43.34
N ARG A 32 -6.23 11.09 43.51
CA ARG A 32 -7.21 11.21 42.41
C ARG A 32 -6.68 12.25 41.42
N LEU A 33 -6.09 11.81 40.35
CA LEU A 33 -5.71 12.67 39.24
C LEU A 33 -6.98 13.16 38.55
N ASN A 34 -7.21 14.45 38.65
CA ASN A 34 -8.29 15.16 37.96
C ASN A 34 -7.94 15.26 36.47
N SER A 35 -8.93 15.13 35.61
CA SER A 35 -8.77 15.08 34.13
C SER A 35 -7.97 16.25 33.53
N SER A 36 -7.87 17.38 34.21
CA SER A 36 -7.08 18.55 33.81
C SER A 36 -5.56 18.39 33.98
N ASN A 37 -5.09 17.44 34.78
CA ASN A 37 -3.65 17.20 35.01
C ASN A 37 -3.06 16.10 34.13
N LEU A 38 -3.89 15.32 33.40
CA LEU A 38 -3.41 14.28 32.48
C LEU A 38 -2.74 14.89 31.24
N TYR A 39 -3.11 16.10 30.84
CA TYR A 39 -2.56 16.80 29.68
C TYR A 39 -1.14 17.36 29.90
N ARG A 40 -0.65 17.42 31.10
CA ARG A 40 0.69 17.93 31.43
C ARG A 40 1.79 16.86 31.33
N PHE A 41 1.41 15.58 31.18
CA PHE A 41 2.32 14.43 31.04
C PHE A 41 2.33 13.82 29.63
N LEU A 42 1.53 14.37 28.72
CA LEU A 42 1.63 14.06 27.30
C LEU A 42 2.55 15.09 26.63
N GLU A 43 3.81 15.15 27.04
CA GLU A 43 4.85 15.61 26.11
C GLU A 43 4.76 14.71 24.88
N PRO A 44 4.87 15.28 23.67
CA PRO A 44 4.87 14.45 22.46
C PRO A 44 5.94 13.39 22.66
N ILE A 45 5.56 12.12 22.56
CA ILE A 45 6.50 10.99 22.63
C ILE A 45 7.43 11.13 21.42
N THR A 46 8.50 11.90 21.60
CA THR A 46 9.57 12.11 20.61
C THR A 46 10.64 11.02 20.69
N CYS A 47 10.38 9.91 21.36
CA CYS A 47 11.27 8.74 21.38
C CYS A 47 10.73 7.61 20.50
N TRP A 48 10.85 7.76 19.19
CA TRP A 48 10.79 6.65 18.24
C TRP A 48 12.22 6.13 17.96
N GLU A 49 13.02 5.93 18.99
CA GLU A 49 14.24 5.13 18.96
C GLU A 49 13.94 3.73 19.55
N ALA A 50 12.87 3.10 19.11
CA ALA A 50 12.81 1.66 19.12
C ALA A 50 13.50 1.20 17.83
N ASP A 51 14.36 0.20 17.90
CA ASP A 51 14.85 -0.53 16.72
C ASP A 51 13.62 -1.02 15.93
N VAL A 52 13.17 -0.20 14.98
CA VAL A 52 12.09 -0.59 14.08
C VAL A 52 12.73 -1.52 13.08
N ASP A 53 12.44 -2.79 13.23
CA ASP A 53 12.83 -3.79 12.24
C ASP A 53 12.05 -3.54 10.95
N PHE A 54 12.74 -3.00 9.95
CA PHE A 54 12.18 -2.73 8.62
C PHE A 54 12.22 -3.99 7.75
N GLU A 55 11.63 -5.09 8.22
CA GLU A 55 11.52 -6.32 7.44
C GLU A 55 10.48 -6.14 6.31
N PRO A 56 10.79 -6.50 5.04
CA PRO A 56 9.83 -6.41 3.94
C PRO A 56 8.65 -7.36 4.18
N LYS A 57 7.44 -6.80 4.14
CA LYS A 57 6.19 -7.56 4.36
C LYS A 57 5.40 -7.79 3.08
N TRP A 58 5.65 -6.97 2.05
CA TRP A 58 4.91 -7.03 0.81
C TRP A 58 5.77 -6.54 -0.36
N LEU A 59 5.82 -7.33 -1.42
CA LEU A 59 6.51 -7.03 -2.66
C LEU A 59 5.55 -7.12 -3.82
N ALA A 60 5.44 -6.05 -4.63
CA ALA A 60 4.94 -6.20 -5.99
C ALA A 60 6.11 -6.63 -6.88
N TRP A 61 5.84 -7.50 -7.82
CA TRP A 61 6.84 -7.91 -8.79
C TRP A 61 6.25 -7.85 -10.20
N GLU A 62 6.79 -6.99 -11.03
CA GLU A 62 6.46 -6.90 -12.44
C GLU A 62 7.20 -8.00 -13.21
N ILE A 63 6.48 -9.04 -13.58
CA ILE A 63 7.05 -10.21 -14.25
C ILE A 63 7.00 -10.11 -15.77
N THR A 64 6.29 -9.11 -16.31
CA THR A 64 6.20 -8.82 -17.75
C THR A 64 5.84 -7.35 -17.98
N ARG A 65 6.33 -6.76 -19.08
CA ARG A 65 5.88 -5.45 -19.58
C ARG A 65 4.64 -5.55 -20.46
N ARG A 66 4.36 -6.75 -20.97
CA ARG A 66 3.26 -6.96 -21.92
C ARG A 66 1.91 -6.82 -21.23
N CYS A 67 1.00 -6.10 -21.88
CA CYS A 67 -0.37 -5.93 -21.43
C CYS A 67 -1.31 -5.86 -22.61
N ASN A 68 -2.44 -6.53 -22.53
CA ASN A 68 -3.50 -6.46 -23.52
C ASN A 68 -4.45 -5.24 -23.34
N LEU A 69 -4.19 -4.38 -22.35
CA LEU A 69 -4.90 -3.11 -22.12
C LEU A 69 -3.94 -1.92 -22.30
N ASN A 70 -4.53 -0.72 -22.50
CA ASN A 70 -3.78 0.52 -22.64
C ASN A 70 -4.31 1.63 -21.72
N CYS A 71 -4.47 1.31 -20.43
CA CYS A 71 -5.08 2.17 -19.42
C CYS A 71 -4.47 3.57 -19.37
N VAL A 72 -5.29 4.61 -19.24
CA VAL A 72 -4.86 6.02 -19.20
C VAL A 72 -3.95 6.33 -18.00
N HIS A 73 -4.08 5.61 -16.91
CA HIS A 73 -3.36 5.81 -15.64
C HIS A 73 -2.22 4.81 -15.41
N CYS A 74 -1.83 4.03 -16.44
CA CYS A 74 -0.87 2.93 -16.26
C CYS A 74 0.50 3.43 -15.79
N ARG A 75 0.89 3.02 -14.56
CA ARG A 75 2.16 3.40 -13.94
C ARG A 75 3.40 2.85 -14.66
N SER A 76 3.27 1.68 -15.28
CA SER A 76 4.36 0.98 -15.97
C SER A 76 4.40 1.29 -17.48
N SER A 77 3.45 2.07 -17.99
CA SER A 77 3.29 2.35 -19.43
C SER A 77 3.31 1.09 -20.32
N SER A 78 2.73 0.00 -19.76
CA SER A 78 2.70 -1.31 -20.44
C SER A 78 1.88 -1.29 -21.71
N ALA A 79 2.25 -2.14 -22.69
CA ALA A 79 1.61 -2.30 -23.98
C ALA A 79 1.67 -3.77 -24.43
N LEU A 80 0.91 -4.15 -25.46
CA LEU A 80 0.92 -5.53 -25.97
C LEU A 80 2.26 -5.88 -26.62
N GLU A 81 2.83 -4.95 -27.36
CA GLU A 81 4.14 -5.07 -27.99
C GLU A 81 5.11 -4.10 -27.31
N VAL A 82 6.24 -4.62 -26.86
CA VAL A 82 7.31 -3.86 -26.22
C VAL A 82 8.62 -4.19 -26.95
N GLU A 83 9.03 -3.31 -27.85
CA GLU A 83 10.24 -3.49 -28.62
C GLU A 83 11.50 -3.38 -27.74
N GLY A 84 12.48 -4.27 -27.98
CA GLY A 84 13.83 -4.17 -27.40
C GLY A 84 13.96 -4.49 -25.92
N HIS A 85 12.89 -4.91 -25.24
CA HIS A 85 12.90 -5.22 -23.82
C HIS A 85 12.20 -6.57 -23.56
N PRO A 86 12.87 -7.71 -23.80
CA PRO A 86 12.32 -9.01 -23.44
C PRO A 86 12.11 -9.09 -21.93
N ASP A 87 11.09 -9.83 -21.51
CA ASP A 87 10.94 -10.21 -20.10
C ASP A 87 12.16 -11.07 -19.67
N PHE A 88 12.52 -11.02 -18.40
CA PHE A 88 13.56 -11.90 -17.86
C PHE A 88 13.16 -13.38 -18.00
N SER A 89 14.16 -14.27 -18.04
CA SER A 89 13.96 -15.72 -18.24
C SER A 89 13.32 -16.38 -17.02
N HIS A 90 12.89 -17.63 -17.17
CA HIS A 90 12.40 -18.44 -16.05
C HIS A 90 13.47 -18.62 -14.99
N GLU A 91 14.72 -18.90 -15.39
CA GLU A 91 15.86 -19.09 -14.49
C GLU A 91 16.16 -17.83 -13.69
N GLU A 92 16.06 -16.65 -14.31
CA GLU A 92 16.19 -15.36 -13.62
C GLU A 92 15.06 -15.17 -12.62
N ALA A 93 13.82 -15.56 -12.96
CA ALA A 93 12.69 -15.52 -12.02
C ALA A 93 12.93 -16.40 -10.80
N ILE A 94 13.42 -17.61 -10.99
CA ILE A 94 13.76 -18.55 -9.90
C ILE A 94 14.86 -17.97 -9.01
N ARG A 95 15.91 -17.40 -9.60
CA ARG A 95 16.99 -16.73 -8.84
C ARG A 95 16.47 -15.58 -7.98
N ILE A 96 15.57 -14.76 -8.50
CA ILE A 96 14.97 -13.65 -7.75
C ILE A 96 14.15 -14.18 -6.56
N LEU A 97 13.35 -15.23 -6.75
CA LEU A 97 12.58 -15.84 -5.66
C LEU A 97 13.48 -16.45 -4.59
N ASP A 98 14.59 -17.11 -4.97
CA ASP A 98 15.58 -17.64 -4.03
C ASP A 98 16.23 -16.53 -3.21
N ASP A 99 16.62 -15.43 -3.85
CA ASP A 99 17.23 -14.29 -3.17
C ASP A 99 16.27 -13.66 -2.16
N ILE A 100 15.01 -13.39 -2.56
CA ILE A 100 13.98 -12.88 -1.64
C ILE A 100 13.77 -13.83 -0.46
N ALA A 101 13.54 -15.13 -0.74
CA ALA A 101 13.23 -16.14 0.27
C ALA A 101 14.39 -16.40 1.24
N SER A 102 15.63 -16.15 0.81
CA SER A 102 16.83 -16.28 1.66
C SER A 102 16.88 -15.24 2.78
N TYR A 103 16.19 -14.10 2.59
CA TYR A 103 16.23 -12.97 3.53
C TYR A 103 14.92 -12.79 4.31
N ALA A 104 13.77 -12.87 3.63
CA ALA A 104 12.47 -12.58 4.24
C ALA A 104 11.36 -13.43 3.61
N GLN A 105 10.18 -13.44 4.27
CA GLN A 105 8.98 -14.15 3.80
C GLN A 105 7.82 -13.17 3.52
N PRO A 106 7.98 -12.22 2.58
CA PRO A 106 6.92 -11.28 2.25
C PRO A 106 5.76 -11.95 1.50
N VAL A 107 4.64 -11.24 1.42
CA VAL A 107 3.66 -11.47 0.36
C VAL A 107 4.28 -11.00 -0.95
N VAL A 108 4.32 -11.86 -1.97
CA VAL A 108 4.78 -11.53 -3.33
C VAL A 108 3.58 -11.49 -4.26
N VAL A 109 3.34 -10.33 -4.88
CA VAL A 109 2.25 -10.13 -5.82
C VAL A 109 2.82 -10.10 -7.24
N LEU A 110 2.58 -11.16 -7.99
CA LEU A 110 2.90 -11.24 -9.40
C LEU A 110 2.02 -10.23 -10.16
N SER A 111 2.65 -9.29 -10.83
CA SER A 111 2.05 -8.15 -11.51
C SER A 111 2.85 -7.85 -12.79
N GLY A 112 2.78 -6.64 -13.27
CA GLY A 112 3.50 -6.16 -14.44
C GLY A 112 2.57 -5.36 -15.33
N GLY A 113 2.58 -5.64 -16.63
CA GLY A 113 1.48 -5.33 -17.52
C GLY A 113 0.29 -6.22 -17.15
N GLU A 114 0.11 -7.33 -17.86
CA GLU A 114 -0.85 -8.38 -17.50
C GLU A 114 -0.08 -9.70 -17.29
N PRO A 115 0.05 -10.18 -16.05
CA PRO A 115 0.87 -11.36 -15.77
C PRO A 115 0.37 -12.64 -16.43
N LEU A 116 -0.94 -12.74 -16.74
CA LEU A 116 -1.49 -13.89 -17.46
C LEU A 116 -1.05 -13.99 -18.94
N LEU A 117 -0.36 -12.97 -19.47
CA LEU A 117 0.31 -13.06 -20.77
C LEU A 117 1.67 -13.76 -20.71
N ARG A 118 2.20 -13.99 -19.52
CA ARG A 118 3.44 -14.72 -19.30
C ARG A 118 3.13 -16.21 -19.13
N GLU A 119 3.70 -17.06 -19.98
CA GLU A 119 3.35 -18.49 -20.06
C GLU A 119 3.68 -19.26 -18.78
N ASP A 120 4.80 -18.92 -18.13
CA ASP A 120 5.32 -19.59 -16.92
C ASP A 120 4.87 -18.93 -15.59
N VAL A 121 3.88 -18.00 -15.60
CA VAL A 121 3.43 -17.29 -14.40
C VAL A 121 3.03 -18.22 -13.26
N PHE A 122 2.38 -19.35 -13.57
CA PHE A 122 1.93 -20.30 -12.57
C PHE A 122 3.07 -21.18 -12.03
N ASP A 123 4.09 -21.47 -12.85
CA ASP A 123 5.29 -22.19 -12.43
C ASP A 123 6.12 -21.32 -11.48
N ILE A 124 6.26 -20.03 -11.79
CA ILE A 124 6.87 -19.02 -10.90
C ILE A 124 6.12 -18.96 -9.57
N ALA A 125 4.78 -18.91 -9.61
CA ALA A 125 3.96 -18.88 -8.40
C ALA A 125 4.12 -20.16 -7.55
N ALA A 126 4.10 -21.33 -8.19
CA ALA A 126 4.27 -22.62 -7.52
C ALA A 126 5.65 -22.72 -6.84
N TYR A 127 6.70 -22.30 -7.55
CA TYR A 127 8.05 -22.28 -6.99
C TYR A 127 8.16 -21.33 -5.79
N GLY A 128 7.64 -20.11 -5.90
CA GLY A 128 7.64 -19.16 -4.78
C GLY A 128 6.94 -19.73 -3.54
N ARG A 129 5.81 -20.44 -3.73
CA ARG A 129 5.12 -21.16 -2.65
C ARG A 129 6.00 -22.25 -2.02
N GLU A 130 6.74 -23.02 -2.82
CA GLU A 130 7.65 -24.05 -2.33
C GLU A 130 8.78 -23.47 -1.48
N LYS A 131 9.21 -22.25 -1.79
CA LYS A 131 10.17 -21.48 -0.97
C LYS A 131 9.54 -20.85 0.28
N GLY A 132 8.25 -21.07 0.53
CA GLY A 132 7.54 -20.56 1.70
C GLY A 132 6.97 -19.15 1.51
N LEU A 133 7.12 -18.54 0.33
CA LEU A 133 6.56 -17.23 0.03
C LEU A 133 5.04 -17.31 -0.14
N ARG A 134 4.36 -16.23 0.22
CA ARG A 134 2.92 -16.12 0.00
C ARG A 134 2.67 -15.46 -1.35
N MET A 135 2.38 -16.28 -2.36
CA MET A 135 2.17 -15.83 -3.71
C MET A 135 0.74 -15.32 -3.93
N CYS A 136 0.63 -14.15 -4.54
CA CYS A 136 -0.61 -13.49 -4.97
C CYS A 136 -0.50 -13.08 -6.43
N LEU A 137 -1.63 -12.77 -7.08
CA LEU A 137 -1.69 -12.37 -8.48
C LEU A 137 -2.46 -11.05 -8.61
N ALA A 138 -1.99 -10.12 -9.44
CA ALA A 138 -2.73 -8.91 -9.81
C ALA A 138 -3.02 -8.93 -11.31
N THR A 139 -4.29 -8.97 -11.69
CA THR A 139 -4.73 -9.08 -13.09
C THR A 139 -5.81 -8.06 -13.44
N ASN A 140 -5.90 -7.69 -14.71
CA ASN A 140 -7.01 -6.91 -15.22
C ASN A 140 -8.30 -7.74 -15.42
N GLY A 141 -8.21 -9.07 -15.34
CA GLY A 141 -9.34 -10.00 -15.38
C GLY A 141 -9.76 -10.45 -16.77
N THR A 142 -9.39 -9.77 -17.84
CA THR A 142 -9.90 -10.04 -19.20
C THR A 142 -9.47 -11.40 -19.78
N LEU A 143 -8.42 -12.00 -19.22
CA LEU A 143 -7.89 -13.30 -19.65
C LEU A 143 -8.28 -14.45 -18.72
N VAL A 144 -9.12 -14.19 -17.73
CA VAL A 144 -9.53 -15.22 -16.76
C VAL A 144 -10.57 -16.16 -17.39
N THR A 145 -10.24 -17.45 -17.36
CA THR A 145 -11.10 -18.56 -17.81
C THR A 145 -11.21 -19.60 -16.70
N PRO A 146 -12.11 -20.61 -16.81
CA PRO A 146 -12.16 -21.73 -15.86
C PRO A 146 -10.80 -22.46 -15.71
N GLU A 147 -10.04 -22.60 -16.81
CA GLU A 147 -8.71 -23.20 -16.82
C GLU A 147 -7.72 -22.36 -16.02
N VAL A 148 -7.75 -21.04 -16.18
CA VAL A 148 -6.94 -20.11 -15.38
C VAL A 148 -7.28 -20.22 -13.89
N CYS A 149 -8.57 -20.36 -13.52
CA CYS A 149 -8.98 -20.59 -12.15
C CYS A 149 -8.42 -21.89 -11.57
N SER A 150 -8.37 -22.97 -12.35
CA SER A 150 -7.75 -24.23 -11.93
C SER A 150 -6.26 -24.07 -11.69
N ARG A 151 -5.53 -23.42 -12.63
CA ARG A 151 -4.10 -23.16 -12.51
C ARG A 151 -3.76 -22.25 -11.32
N ILE A 152 -4.59 -21.25 -11.02
CA ILE A 152 -4.45 -20.39 -9.81
C ILE A 152 -4.46 -21.24 -8.53
N LYS A 153 -5.39 -22.20 -8.44
CA LYS A 153 -5.50 -23.09 -7.26
C LYS A 153 -4.32 -24.07 -7.18
N GLU A 154 -3.93 -24.68 -8.28
CA GLU A 154 -2.82 -25.64 -8.38
C GLU A 154 -1.48 -24.96 -8.00
N ALA A 155 -1.22 -23.77 -8.53
CA ALA A 155 -0.05 -22.98 -8.18
C ALA A 155 -0.05 -22.51 -6.71
N GLY A 156 -1.22 -22.55 -6.05
CA GLY A 156 -1.37 -22.17 -4.64
C GLY A 156 -1.39 -20.68 -4.39
N ILE A 157 -1.79 -19.89 -5.40
CA ILE A 157 -2.00 -18.43 -5.28
C ILE A 157 -3.07 -18.18 -4.23
N LYS A 158 -2.76 -17.32 -3.24
CA LYS A 158 -3.58 -17.12 -2.04
C LYS A 158 -4.64 -16.03 -2.18
N MET A 159 -4.42 -15.06 -3.07
CA MET A 159 -5.32 -13.93 -3.30
C MET A 159 -5.13 -13.40 -4.71
N VAL A 160 -6.20 -13.02 -5.36
CA VAL A 160 -6.14 -12.31 -6.64
C VAL A 160 -6.58 -10.86 -6.43
N SER A 161 -5.80 -9.91 -6.93
CA SER A 161 -6.18 -8.50 -7.03
C SER A 161 -6.75 -8.24 -8.41
N LEU A 162 -8.01 -7.84 -8.48
CA LEU A 162 -8.75 -7.60 -9.71
C LEU A 162 -8.97 -6.11 -9.90
N SER A 163 -8.75 -5.60 -11.09
CA SER A 163 -8.86 -4.16 -11.39
C SER A 163 -10.28 -3.78 -11.81
N LEU A 164 -10.90 -2.79 -11.15
CA LEU A 164 -12.24 -2.28 -11.50
C LEU A 164 -12.35 -0.79 -11.19
N ASP A 165 -12.37 0.08 -12.23
CA ASP A 165 -12.34 1.55 -12.07
C ASP A 165 -13.64 2.26 -12.43
N GLY A 166 -14.71 1.52 -12.72
CA GLY A 166 -16.03 2.02 -13.00
C GLY A 166 -17.10 1.00 -12.71
N SER A 167 -18.32 1.45 -12.45
CA SER A 167 -19.47 0.58 -12.18
C SER A 167 -20.23 0.16 -13.45
N SER A 168 -19.75 0.57 -14.61
CA SER A 168 -20.30 0.25 -15.92
C SER A 168 -19.20 0.14 -16.98
N SER A 169 -19.53 -0.53 -18.09
CA SER A 169 -18.62 -0.64 -19.24
C SER A 169 -18.24 0.74 -19.79
N ALA A 170 -19.18 1.69 -19.86
CA ALA A 170 -18.91 3.03 -20.37
C ALA A 170 -17.76 3.73 -19.60
N VAL A 171 -17.70 3.59 -18.30
CA VAL A 171 -16.67 4.24 -17.47
C VAL A 171 -15.41 3.40 -17.37
N HIS A 172 -15.56 2.11 -17.11
CA HIS A 172 -14.39 1.23 -16.94
C HIS A 172 -13.60 1.08 -18.23
N ASP A 173 -14.27 0.81 -19.37
CA ASP A 173 -13.62 0.60 -20.66
C ASP A 173 -12.93 1.87 -21.15
N ASP A 174 -13.53 3.06 -20.92
CA ASP A 174 -12.89 4.36 -21.20
C ASP A 174 -11.58 4.52 -20.40
N PHE A 175 -11.65 4.27 -19.09
CA PHE A 175 -10.48 4.41 -18.21
C PHE A 175 -9.38 3.39 -18.50
N ARG A 176 -9.76 2.20 -18.95
CA ARG A 176 -8.85 1.12 -19.38
C ARG A 176 -8.44 1.20 -20.86
N SER A 177 -9.06 2.11 -21.62
CA SER A 177 -8.86 2.29 -23.07
C SER A 177 -9.06 0.98 -23.84
N GLN A 178 -10.05 0.17 -23.43
CA GLN A 178 -10.30 -1.14 -24.04
C GLN A 178 -11.78 -1.53 -23.90
N PRO A 179 -12.54 -1.54 -25.02
CA PRO A 179 -13.91 -2.07 -25.03
C PRO A 179 -13.95 -3.53 -24.56
N GLY A 180 -14.92 -3.85 -23.70
CA GLY A 180 -15.12 -5.19 -23.14
C GLY A 180 -14.24 -5.51 -21.92
N ALA A 181 -13.39 -4.60 -21.45
CA ALA A 181 -12.61 -4.79 -20.25
C ALA A 181 -13.50 -4.96 -19.00
N PHE A 182 -14.60 -4.20 -18.91
CA PHE A 182 -15.58 -4.32 -17.85
C PHE A 182 -16.19 -5.72 -17.78
N ASP A 183 -16.73 -6.20 -18.91
CA ASP A 183 -17.37 -7.51 -18.96
C ASP A 183 -16.39 -8.64 -18.63
N GLY A 184 -15.14 -8.54 -19.09
CA GLY A 184 -14.06 -9.45 -18.73
C GLY A 184 -13.78 -9.47 -17.25
N THR A 185 -13.68 -8.28 -16.63
CA THR A 185 -13.45 -8.12 -15.18
C THR A 185 -14.62 -8.69 -14.35
N ILE A 186 -15.87 -8.40 -14.73
CA ILE A 186 -17.06 -8.93 -14.03
C ILE A 186 -17.13 -10.45 -14.15
N ASN A 187 -16.84 -10.98 -15.36
CA ASN A 187 -16.77 -12.43 -15.56
C ASN A 187 -15.67 -13.08 -14.69
N ALA A 188 -14.51 -12.45 -14.60
CA ALA A 188 -13.43 -12.94 -13.73
C ALA A 188 -13.86 -12.99 -12.26
N ALA A 189 -14.49 -11.93 -11.74
CA ALA A 189 -14.99 -11.90 -10.38
C ALA A 189 -16.02 -13.03 -10.11
N ARG A 190 -16.94 -13.28 -11.06
CA ARG A 190 -17.90 -14.38 -10.99
C ARG A 190 -17.18 -15.73 -10.96
N LEU A 191 -16.23 -15.98 -11.84
CA LEU A 191 -15.45 -17.22 -11.89
C LEU A 191 -14.65 -17.42 -10.59
N PHE A 192 -14.05 -16.37 -10.03
CA PHE A 192 -13.36 -16.48 -8.74
C PHE A 192 -14.30 -16.89 -7.61
N LYS A 193 -15.48 -16.27 -7.53
CA LYS A 193 -16.51 -16.61 -6.55
C LYS A 193 -16.97 -18.06 -6.70
N GLU A 194 -17.31 -18.51 -7.91
CA GLU A 194 -17.73 -19.88 -8.22
C GLU A 194 -16.65 -20.92 -7.87
N ASN A 195 -15.38 -20.56 -8.05
CA ASN A 195 -14.24 -21.43 -7.74
C ASN A 195 -13.68 -21.29 -6.32
N SER A 196 -14.31 -20.47 -5.46
CA SER A 196 -13.85 -20.17 -4.10
C SER A 196 -12.42 -19.64 -4.06
N ILE A 197 -12.04 -18.83 -5.06
CA ILE A 197 -10.76 -18.13 -5.11
C ILE A 197 -10.95 -16.76 -4.44
N PRO A 198 -10.26 -16.48 -3.31
CA PRO A 198 -10.36 -15.18 -2.66
C PRO A 198 -9.82 -14.09 -3.58
N PHE A 199 -10.58 -12.99 -3.71
CA PHE A 199 -10.12 -11.84 -4.50
C PHE A 199 -10.46 -10.52 -3.81
N LEU A 200 -9.70 -9.51 -4.15
CA LEU A 200 -9.95 -8.13 -3.79
C LEU A 200 -10.06 -7.26 -5.06
N ILE A 201 -10.70 -6.13 -4.94
CA ILE A 201 -10.83 -5.17 -6.03
C ILE A 201 -9.93 -3.96 -5.76
N ASN A 202 -9.14 -3.59 -6.76
CA ASN A 202 -8.37 -2.37 -6.83
C ASN A 202 -9.06 -1.39 -7.78
N SER A 203 -9.34 -0.18 -7.32
CA SER A 203 -9.96 0.87 -8.12
C SER A 203 -9.17 2.15 -8.05
N SER A 204 -8.83 2.72 -9.20
CA SER A 204 -8.09 3.97 -9.32
C SER A 204 -9.03 5.10 -9.72
N PHE A 205 -8.91 6.26 -9.05
CA PHE A 205 -9.82 7.37 -9.27
C PHE A 205 -9.12 8.67 -9.59
N THR A 206 -9.71 9.39 -10.54
CA THR A 206 -9.40 10.76 -10.93
C THR A 206 -10.70 11.55 -11.00
N LYS A 207 -10.69 12.84 -11.37
CA LYS A 207 -11.88 13.63 -11.66
C LYS A 207 -12.78 13.00 -12.74
N ARG A 208 -12.19 12.19 -13.65
CA ARG A 208 -12.91 11.51 -14.73
C ARG A 208 -13.93 10.49 -14.21
N ASN A 209 -13.62 9.80 -13.12
CA ASN A 209 -14.43 8.70 -12.57
C ASN A 209 -14.69 8.80 -11.06
N GLN A 210 -14.43 9.94 -10.40
CA GLN A 210 -14.65 10.08 -8.96
C GLN A 210 -16.12 9.89 -8.55
N GLU A 211 -17.06 10.22 -9.43
CA GLU A 211 -18.49 10.02 -9.20
C GLU A 211 -18.89 8.52 -9.13
N GLU A 212 -17.99 7.64 -9.56
CA GLU A 212 -18.20 6.20 -9.52
C GLU A 212 -17.78 5.56 -8.18
N ILE A 213 -17.08 6.28 -7.32
CA ILE A 213 -16.50 5.74 -6.08
C ILE A 213 -17.52 4.95 -5.26
N HIS A 214 -18.68 5.56 -4.97
CA HIS A 214 -19.74 4.92 -4.19
C HIS A 214 -20.42 3.74 -4.92
N LYS A 215 -20.48 3.78 -6.25
CA LYS A 215 -21.08 2.73 -7.06
C LYS A 215 -20.13 1.53 -7.15
N VAL A 216 -18.83 1.77 -7.37
CA VAL A 216 -17.80 0.73 -7.41
C VAL A 216 -17.66 0.05 -6.04
N TYR A 217 -17.76 0.80 -4.95
CA TYR A 217 -17.80 0.21 -3.60
C TYR A 217 -18.95 -0.80 -3.45
N ARG A 218 -20.17 -0.41 -3.84
CA ARG A 218 -21.35 -1.31 -3.79
C ARG A 218 -21.15 -2.53 -4.70
N LEU A 219 -20.67 -2.30 -5.92
CA LEU A 219 -20.41 -3.38 -6.87
C LEU A 219 -19.36 -4.36 -6.37
N ALA A 220 -18.29 -3.88 -5.73
CA ALA A 220 -17.27 -4.75 -5.11
C ALA A 220 -17.86 -5.68 -4.05
N LYS A 221 -18.80 -5.17 -3.24
CA LYS A 221 -19.53 -5.94 -2.23
C LYS A 221 -20.46 -6.99 -2.87
N GLU A 222 -21.23 -6.60 -3.87
CA GLU A 222 -22.13 -7.49 -4.63
C GLU A 222 -21.39 -8.65 -5.31
N LEU A 223 -20.22 -8.35 -5.87
CA LEU A 223 -19.36 -9.36 -6.48
C LEU A 223 -18.76 -10.34 -5.47
N GLY A 224 -18.77 -9.99 -4.18
CA GLY A 224 -18.25 -10.83 -3.11
C GLY A 224 -16.73 -10.70 -2.94
N ALA A 225 -16.16 -9.56 -3.23
CA ALA A 225 -14.77 -9.26 -2.95
C ALA A 225 -14.50 -9.32 -1.44
N THR A 226 -13.31 -9.77 -1.03
CA THR A 226 -12.89 -9.77 0.38
C THR A 226 -12.41 -8.40 0.83
N ALA A 227 -11.96 -7.58 -0.10
CA ALA A 227 -11.52 -6.21 0.14
C ALA A 227 -11.73 -5.33 -1.09
N TRP A 228 -11.85 -4.03 -0.84
CA TRP A 228 -11.80 -2.99 -1.86
C TRP A 228 -10.74 -1.96 -1.51
N TYR A 229 -9.79 -1.76 -2.42
CA TYR A 229 -8.70 -0.80 -2.28
C TYR A 229 -8.91 0.36 -3.23
N MET A 230 -9.16 1.54 -2.66
CA MET A 230 -9.35 2.79 -3.37
C MET A 230 -8.00 3.48 -3.57
N PHE A 231 -7.49 3.47 -4.80
CA PHE A 231 -6.21 4.08 -5.15
C PHE A 231 -6.36 5.55 -5.55
N MET A 232 -5.60 6.38 -4.90
CA MET A 232 -5.37 7.76 -5.35
C MET A 232 -4.19 7.79 -6.31
N ILE A 233 -4.41 8.30 -7.51
CA ILE A 233 -3.39 8.30 -8.56
C ILE A 233 -2.12 9.01 -8.09
N VAL A 234 -0.99 8.39 -8.37
CA VAL A 234 0.33 9.01 -8.34
C VAL A 234 0.75 9.19 -9.80
N PRO A 235 1.06 10.41 -10.24
CA PRO A 235 1.34 10.71 -11.64
C PRO A 235 2.71 10.16 -12.05
N THR A 236 2.72 8.88 -12.45
CA THR A 236 3.88 8.15 -12.95
C THR A 236 3.47 7.31 -14.17
N GLY A 237 4.40 7.06 -15.09
CA GLY A 237 4.09 6.43 -16.37
C GLY A 237 3.06 7.25 -17.16
N ARG A 238 2.09 6.60 -17.82
CA ARG A 238 1.00 7.34 -18.50
C ARG A 238 0.15 8.20 -17.55
N GLY A 239 0.18 7.92 -16.24
CA GLY A 239 -0.46 8.78 -15.25
C GLY A 239 0.07 10.21 -15.20
N GLU A 240 1.25 10.50 -15.77
CA GLU A 240 1.81 11.85 -15.89
C GLU A 240 0.99 12.70 -16.87
N GLU A 241 0.43 12.09 -17.92
CA GLU A 241 -0.38 12.75 -18.95
C GLU A 241 -1.73 13.24 -18.41
N ILE A 242 -2.24 12.62 -17.33
CA ILE A 242 -3.51 12.95 -16.71
C ILE A 242 -3.37 13.72 -15.39
N MET A 243 -2.22 14.39 -15.15
CA MET A 243 -2.00 15.16 -13.92
C MET A 243 -3.07 16.21 -13.65
N ALA A 244 -3.62 16.85 -14.67
CA ALA A 244 -4.71 17.83 -14.54
C ALA A 244 -6.06 17.20 -14.10
N GLU A 245 -6.20 15.89 -14.25
CA GLU A 245 -7.37 15.12 -13.85
C GLU A 245 -7.29 14.58 -12.42
N LEU A 246 -6.19 14.80 -11.70
CA LEU A 246 -6.09 14.36 -10.31
C LEU A 246 -7.13 15.03 -9.44
N ILE A 247 -7.67 14.27 -8.49
CA ILE A 247 -8.64 14.77 -7.50
C ILE A 247 -8.00 15.93 -6.73
N SER A 248 -8.74 17.02 -6.50
CA SER A 248 -8.21 18.20 -5.80
C SER A 248 -7.85 17.86 -4.33
N PRO A 249 -6.94 18.61 -3.69
CA PRO A 249 -6.64 18.42 -2.27
C PRO A 249 -7.89 18.54 -1.38
N GLU A 250 -8.81 19.42 -1.72
CA GLU A 250 -10.07 19.67 -0.99
C GLU A 250 -11.00 18.45 -1.11
N ASP A 251 -11.31 18.02 -2.34
CA ASP A 251 -12.13 16.83 -2.61
C ASP A 251 -11.50 15.56 -2.00
N TYR A 252 -10.16 15.54 -1.96
CA TYR A 252 -9.40 14.45 -1.37
C TYR A 252 -9.62 14.34 0.15
N GLU A 253 -9.62 15.46 0.88
CA GLU A 253 -9.91 15.49 2.33
C GLU A 253 -11.35 15.03 2.60
N GLU A 254 -12.33 15.50 1.81
CA GLU A 254 -13.74 15.09 1.92
C GLU A 254 -13.90 13.59 1.67
N LEU A 255 -13.25 13.07 0.64
CA LEU A 255 -13.28 11.65 0.31
C LEU A 255 -12.68 10.78 1.41
N LEU A 256 -11.59 11.23 2.05
CA LEU A 256 -10.99 10.50 3.17
C LEU A 256 -11.83 10.58 4.44
N ALA A 257 -12.55 11.69 4.66
CA ALA A 257 -13.51 11.79 5.76
C ALA A 257 -14.71 10.86 5.55
N TRP A 258 -15.24 10.78 4.32
CA TRP A 258 -16.26 9.78 3.96
C TRP A 258 -15.75 8.35 4.15
N HIS A 259 -14.51 8.07 3.71
CA HIS A 259 -13.92 6.73 3.85
C HIS A 259 -13.79 6.31 5.32
N TYR A 260 -13.46 7.24 6.21
CA TYR A 260 -13.43 6.98 7.66
C TYR A 260 -14.79 6.52 8.17
N GLN A 261 -15.87 7.24 7.80
CA GLN A 261 -17.22 6.88 8.21
C GLN A 261 -17.63 5.51 7.65
N MET A 262 -17.34 5.27 6.38
CA MET A 262 -17.62 3.98 5.75
C MET A 262 -16.83 2.83 6.41
N GLU A 263 -15.54 3.01 6.75
CA GLU A 263 -14.74 1.97 7.43
C GLU A 263 -15.28 1.65 8.83
N LYS A 264 -15.95 2.60 9.50
CA LYS A 264 -16.63 2.37 10.78
C LYS A 264 -17.89 1.53 10.64
N GLU A 265 -18.67 1.76 9.58
CA GLU A 265 -19.98 1.16 9.36
C GLU A 265 -19.91 -0.18 8.62
N GLU A 266 -18.86 -0.39 7.83
CA GLU A 266 -18.71 -1.58 6.99
C GLU A 266 -18.07 -2.74 7.76
N ASP A 267 -18.74 -3.87 7.86
CA ASP A 267 -18.31 -5.05 8.60
C ASP A 267 -18.03 -6.30 7.73
N GLU A 268 -18.47 -6.31 6.48
CA GLU A 268 -18.30 -7.42 5.55
C GLU A 268 -17.09 -7.23 4.64
N LEU A 269 -17.01 -6.08 3.96
CA LEU A 269 -15.95 -5.74 3.01
C LEU A 269 -14.81 -5.00 3.72
N LEU A 270 -13.58 -5.45 3.59
CA LEU A 270 -12.45 -4.65 4.05
C LEU A 270 -12.20 -3.51 3.06
N VAL A 271 -12.23 -2.28 3.54
CA VAL A 271 -12.00 -1.09 2.72
C VAL A 271 -10.67 -0.41 3.07
N ARG A 272 -9.91 0.07 2.06
CA ARG A 272 -8.62 0.75 2.25
C ARG A 272 -8.39 1.85 1.22
N PRO A 273 -8.09 3.08 1.66
CA PRO A 273 -7.51 4.07 0.76
C PRO A 273 -6.01 3.76 0.59
N THR A 274 -5.58 3.66 -0.65
CA THR A 274 -4.19 3.34 -1.03
C THR A 274 -3.56 4.54 -1.74
N CYS A 275 -2.26 4.75 -1.56
CA CYS A 275 -1.55 5.96 -1.97
C CYS A 275 -2.13 7.24 -1.33
N ALA A 276 -2.81 7.08 -0.20
CA ALA A 276 -3.47 8.11 0.58
C ALA A 276 -2.98 8.11 2.05
N PRO A 277 -1.69 8.26 2.34
CA PRO A 277 -1.15 8.11 3.70
C PRO A 277 -1.73 9.12 4.68
N HIS A 278 -2.19 10.28 4.22
CA HIS A 278 -2.83 11.26 5.09
C HIS A 278 -4.20 10.81 5.64
N TYR A 279 -4.77 9.72 5.13
CA TYR A 279 -5.91 9.06 5.75
C TYR A 279 -5.65 8.72 7.23
N TYR A 280 -4.42 8.31 7.56
CA TYR A 280 -4.08 8.00 8.97
C TYR A 280 -4.14 9.23 9.89
N ARG A 281 -3.84 10.42 9.37
CA ARG A 281 -4.10 11.68 10.07
C ARG A 281 -5.60 11.92 10.22
N VAL A 282 -6.37 11.76 9.14
CA VAL A 282 -7.83 11.94 9.15
C VAL A 282 -8.47 11.02 10.20
N VAL A 283 -8.10 9.74 10.23
CA VAL A 283 -8.58 8.79 11.25
C VAL A 283 -8.34 9.32 12.68
N LEU A 284 -7.12 9.78 12.99
CA LEU A 284 -6.79 10.28 14.32
C LEU A 284 -7.57 11.55 14.68
N GLN A 285 -7.79 12.44 13.72
CA GLN A 285 -8.56 13.66 13.91
C GLN A 285 -10.03 13.35 14.13
N LYS A 286 -10.64 12.54 13.26
CA LYS A 286 -12.05 12.14 13.35
C LYS A 286 -12.36 11.31 14.60
N ALA A 287 -11.53 10.33 14.92
CA ALA A 287 -11.70 9.55 16.15
C ALA A 287 -11.64 10.42 17.42
N LYS A 288 -10.78 11.45 17.41
CA LYS A 288 -10.73 12.43 18.50
C LYS A 288 -11.99 13.31 18.56
N GLU A 289 -12.52 13.75 17.42
CA GLU A 289 -13.77 14.49 17.32
C GLU A 289 -14.96 13.67 17.83
N ASP A 290 -15.02 12.38 17.43
CA ASP A 290 -16.06 11.44 17.88
C ASP A 290 -15.93 11.03 19.36
N GLY A 291 -14.77 11.26 19.99
CA GLY A 291 -14.47 10.79 21.35
C GLY A 291 -14.27 9.27 21.45
N GLU A 292 -13.96 8.62 20.34
CA GLU A 292 -13.85 7.16 20.21
C GLU A 292 -12.42 6.70 19.95
N LYS A 293 -12.16 5.41 20.28
CA LYS A 293 -10.98 4.70 19.77
C LYS A 293 -11.36 3.96 18.51
N PHE A 294 -10.67 4.26 17.43
CA PHE A 294 -10.89 3.60 16.15
C PHE A 294 -9.96 2.39 15.99
N GLU A 295 -10.55 1.19 16.01
CA GLU A 295 -9.82 -0.06 15.76
C GLU A 295 -9.98 -0.46 14.29
N ARG A 296 -8.87 -0.58 13.57
CA ARG A 296 -8.86 -0.91 12.14
C ARG A 296 -8.78 -2.42 11.93
N ARG A 297 -9.63 -2.93 11.06
CA ARG A 297 -9.54 -4.31 10.58
C ARG A 297 -8.38 -4.44 9.57
N SER A 298 -7.81 -5.63 9.46
CA SER A 298 -6.78 -5.93 8.46
C SER A 298 -6.94 -7.35 7.94
N LEU A 299 -6.61 -7.58 6.67
CA LEU A 299 -6.44 -8.95 6.17
C LEU A 299 -5.23 -9.60 6.84
N GLN A 300 -5.27 -10.92 7.03
CA GLN A 300 -4.13 -11.70 7.57
C GLN A 300 -2.83 -11.47 6.78
N PHE A 301 -2.94 -10.98 5.55
CA PHE A 301 -1.85 -10.82 4.58
C PHE A 301 -1.51 -9.35 4.31
N SER A 302 -2.06 -8.44 5.09
CA SER A 302 -1.74 -7.02 4.92
C SER A 302 -0.47 -6.66 5.68
N THR A 303 0.06 -5.48 5.37
CA THR A 303 1.18 -4.87 6.09
C THR A 303 0.81 -4.45 7.52
N GLY A 304 -0.37 -4.86 8.01
CA GLY A 304 -0.89 -4.50 9.35
C GLY A 304 -1.63 -3.17 9.39
N GLY A 305 -1.54 -2.33 8.36
CA GLY A 305 -2.30 -1.07 8.25
C GLY A 305 -2.03 -0.04 9.37
N ALA A 306 -0.92 -0.15 10.09
CA ALA A 306 -0.66 0.64 11.29
C ALA A 306 -0.19 2.08 11.00
N LYS A 307 0.27 2.38 9.78
CA LYS A 307 0.75 3.71 9.38
C LYS A 307 0.58 3.98 7.89
N GLY A 308 0.81 5.22 7.47
CA GLY A 308 0.53 5.72 6.15
C GLY A 308 1.46 5.21 5.06
N CYS A 309 2.48 5.99 4.69
CA CYS A 309 3.39 5.59 3.62
C CYS A 309 4.35 4.49 4.09
N LEU A 310 4.36 3.37 3.36
CA LEU A 310 5.18 2.19 3.66
C LEU A 310 6.34 2.00 2.67
N ALA A 311 6.49 2.91 1.70
CA ALA A 311 7.51 2.85 0.66
C ALA A 311 8.91 2.71 1.25
N GLY A 312 9.65 1.66 0.88
CA GLY A 312 10.99 1.35 1.39
C GLY A 312 11.06 1.01 2.89
N GLN A 313 9.91 0.90 3.56
CA GLN A 313 9.81 0.56 4.99
C GLN A 313 9.28 -0.86 5.21
N LEU A 314 8.17 -1.21 4.59
CA LEU A 314 7.55 -2.54 4.66
C LEU A 314 7.18 -3.07 3.28
N ILE A 315 7.25 -2.23 2.24
CA ILE A 315 6.90 -2.60 0.87
C ILE A 315 8.00 -2.19 -0.10
N ALA A 316 8.11 -2.93 -1.20
CA ALA A 316 8.88 -2.56 -2.38
C ALA A 316 8.21 -3.07 -3.65
N LEU A 317 8.74 -2.65 -4.81
CA LEU A 317 8.47 -3.21 -6.11
C LEU A 317 9.78 -3.75 -6.70
N ILE A 318 9.72 -4.86 -7.40
CA ILE A 318 10.76 -5.31 -8.33
C ILE A 318 10.19 -5.14 -9.73
N ASP A 319 10.86 -4.36 -10.57
CA ASP A 319 10.43 -4.15 -11.96
C ASP A 319 10.97 -5.23 -12.92
N VAL A 320 10.56 -5.16 -14.17
CA VAL A 320 10.98 -6.13 -15.20
C VAL A 320 12.46 -6.04 -15.59
N ASP A 321 13.16 -4.96 -15.21
CA ASP A 321 14.60 -4.80 -15.38
C ASP A 321 15.37 -5.21 -14.12
N GLU A 322 14.68 -5.83 -13.16
CA GLU A 322 15.20 -6.26 -11.87
C GLU A 322 15.62 -5.12 -10.93
N ASN A 323 15.17 -3.89 -11.18
CA ASN A 323 15.36 -2.82 -10.23
C ASN A 323 14.44 -2.97 -9.01
N VAL A 324 14.96 -2.69 -7.83
CA VAL A 324 14.18 -2.61 -6.60
C VAL A 324 13.78 -1.17 -6.35
N LEU A 325 12.48 -0.91 -6.33
CA LEU A 325 11.89 0.41 -6.11
C LEU A 325 11.17 0.46 -4.75
N PRO A 326 11.08 1.63 -4.08
CA PRO A 326 10.44 1.73 -2.77
C PRO A 326 8.97 1.33 -2.73
N CYS A 327 8.23 1.52 -3.81
CA CYS A 327 6.84 1.07 -3.98
C CYS A 327 6.46 1.07 -5.46
N SER A 328 5.25 0.60 -5.77
CA SER A 328 4.74 0.48 -7.14
C SER A 328 4.66 1.78 -7.94
N TYR A 329 4.71 2.94 -7.29
CA TYR A 329 4.57 4.24 -7.94
C TYR A 329 5.82 5.12 -7.81
N PHE A 330 6.91 4.59 -7.25
CA PHE A 330 8.11 5.37 -7.03
C PHE A 330 9.11 5.13 -8.16
N PRO A 331 9.34 6.09 -9.08
CA PRO A 331 10.08 5.85 -10.31
C PRO A 331 11.61 5.96 -10.15
N LYS A 332 12.14 5.68 -8.96
CA LYS A 332 13.58 5.75 -8.67
C LYS A 332 14.05 4.45 -8.06
N SER A 333 15.04 3.81 -8.69
CA SER A 333 15.63 2.56 -8.21
C SER A 333 16.45 2.77 -6.94
N ALA A 334 16.34 1.81 -6.02
CA ALA A 334 17.16 1.68 -4.82
C ALA A 334 18.39 0.79 -5.05
N GLY A 335 18.40 -0.02 -6.12
CA GLY A 335 19.44 -0.95 -6.53
C GLY A 335 18.91 -1.93 -7.56
N ASN A 336 19.77 -2.82 -8.10
CA ASN A 336 19.41 -3.80 -9.11
C ASN A 336 19.83 -5.22 -8.68
N LEU A 337 18.94 -6.21 -8.86
CA LEU A 337 19.16 -7.59 -8.42
C LEU A 337 20.16 -8.38 -9.29
N ARG A 338 20.62 -7.80 -10.39
CA ARG A 338 21.76 -8.34 -11.17
C ARG A 338 23.10 -7.99 -10.54
N GLU A 339 23.13 -6.95 -9.70
CA GLU A 339 24.36 -6.40 -9.13
C GLU A 339 24.50 -6.67 -7.63
N GLN A 340 23.35 -6.71 -6.91
CA GLN A 340 23.31 -6.81 -5.46
C GLN A 340 22.17 -7.76 -5.03
N SER A 341 22.29 -8.40 -3.88
CA SER A 341 21.19 -9.16 -3.28
C SER A 341 20.05 -8.25 -2.82
N PHE A 342 18.84 -8.79 -2.77
CA PHE A 342 17.68 -8.08 -2.23
C PHE A 342 17.94 -7.58 -0.80
N LYS A 343 18.60 -8.39 0.03
CA LYS A 343 18.99 -8.02 1.38
C LYS A 343 19.88 -6.78 1.40
N GLU A 344 20.96 -6.77 0.59
CA GLU A 344 21.90 -5.64 0.54
C GLU A 344 21.21 -4.35 0.11
N ILE A 345 20.34 -4.41 -0.91
CA ILE A 345 19.56 -3.26 -1.36
C ILE A 345 18.61 -2.80 -0.24
N TRP A 346 17.88 -3.72 0.38
CA TRP A 346 16.89 -3.41 1.40
C TRP A 346 17.50 -2.76 2.65
N GLU A 347 18.64 -3.25 3.10
CA GLU A 347 19.31 -2.78 4.32
C GLU A 347 20.14 -1.51 4.10
N ASN A 348 20.81 -1.39 2.92
CA ASN A 348 21.88 -0.41 2.75
C ASN A 348 21.60 0.68 1.71
N SER A 349 20.53 0.55 0.90
CA SER A 349 20.23 1.58 -0.10
C SER A 349 20.02 2.96 0.56
N PRO A 350 20.76 4.00 0.15
CA PRO A 350 20.57 5.35 0.66
C PRO A 350 19.13 5.84 0.51
N LEU A 351 18.44 5.45 -0.57
CA LEU A 351 17.05 5.82 -0.81
C LEU A 351 16.12 5.22 0.26
N PHE A 352 16.31 3.94 0.63
CA PHE A 352 15.50 3.31 1.67
C PHE A 352 15.82 3.87 3.05
N LEU A 353 17.09 4.14 3.35
CA LEU A 353 17.50 4.76 4.60
C LEU A 353 16.92 6.17 4.76
N ASP A 354 16.88 6.96 3.69
CA ASP A 354 16.26 8.28 3.69
C ASP A 354 14.75 8.21 3.96
N LEU A 355 14.04 7.27 3.33
CA LEU A 355 12.60 7.08 3.51
C LEU A 355 12.22 6.59 4.91
N ARG A 356 13.15 5.98 5.63
CA ARG A 356 13.00 5.49 7.02
C ARG A 356 13.30 6.55 8.07
N ASP A 357 13.98 7.64 7.68
CA ASP A 357 14.36 8.74 8.58
C ASP A 357 13.44 9.96 8.40
N TYR A 358 12.39 10.04 9.20
CA TYR A 358 11.45 11.17 9.18
C TYR A 358 12.08 12.53 9.52
N LYS A 359 13.29 12.54 10.15
CA LYS A 359 14.01 13.78 10.46
C LYS A 359 14.53 14.49 9.20
N LYS A 360 14.66 13.73 8.10
CA LYS A 360 15.07 14.26 6.79
C LYS A 360 13.94 14.88 5.98
N TYR A 361 12.66 14.66 6.42
CA TYR A 361 11.52 15.17 5.68
C TYR A 361 11.45 16.70 5.79
N LYS A 362 11.00 17.34 4.70
CA LYS A 362 11.02 18.78 4.51
C LYS A 362 9.62 19.38 4.39
N GLY A 363 9.55 20.71 4.38
CA GLY A 363 8.31 21.46 4.20
C GLY A 363 7.25 21.11 5.24
N ALA A 364 5.98 21.12 4.83
CA ALA A 364 4.87 20.82 5.72
C ALA A 364 4.96 19.42 6.33
N CYS A 365 5.40 18.39 5.59
CA CYS A 365 5.57 17.05 6.13
C CYS A 365 6.64 16.98 7.23
N GLY A 366 7.77 17.68 7.08
CA GLY A 366 8.84 17.71 8.09
C GLY A 366 8.47 18.47 9.37
N ALA A 367 7.53 19.43 9.26
CA ALA A 367 7.01 20.19 10.40
C ALA A 367 5.77 19.52 11.07
N CYS A 368 5.21 18.46 10.44
CA CYS A 368 3.90 17.92 10.77
C CYS A 368 3.94 17.05 12.04
N GLU A 369 3.01 17.27 12.94
CA GLU A 369 2.79 16.47 14.15
C GLU A 369 2.36 15.03 13.85
N TYR A 370 1.84 14.77 12.64
CA TYR A 370 1.40 13.44 12.17
C TYR A 370 2.44 12.70 11.32
N VAL A 371 3.66 13.24 11.16
CA VAL A 371 4.65 12.64 10.24
C VAL A 371 4.94 11.17 10.53
N GLY A 372 4.99 10.78 11.79
CA GLY A 372 5.27 9.39 12.21
C GLY A 372 4.20 8.38 11.85
N VAL A 373 2.92 8.81 11.72
CA VAL A 373 1.79 7.94 11.36
C VAL A 373 1.37 8.09 9.90
N CYS A 374 1.63 9.23 9.29
CA CYS A 374 1.24 9.56 7.92
C CYS A 374 2.40 9.39 6.93
N GLY A 375 3.48 10.14 7.13
CA GLY A 375 4.64 10.19 6.25
C GLY A 375 4.43 10.91 4.90
N GLY A 376 3.19 11.23 4.50
CA GLY A 376 2.86 11.73 3.16
C GLY A 376 3.22 10.73 2.04
N CYS A 377 2.59 10.76 0.88
CA CYS A 377 2.96 9.90 -0.24
C CYS A 377 4.31 10.33 -0.84
N ARG A 378 5.37 9.55 -0.60
CA ARG A 378 6.73 9.89 -1.05
C ARG A 378 6.88 9.79 -2.56
N ALA A 379 6.15 8.86 -3.18
CA ALA A 379 6.10 8.74 -4.63
C ALA A 379 5.45 9.97 -5.27
N ARG A 380 4.32 10.47 -4.72
CA ARG A 380 3.64 11.66 -5.24
C ARG A 380 4.46 12.92 -4.97
N ALA A 381 5.09 13.05 -3.78
CA ALA A 381 6.01 14.14 -3.51
C ALA A 381 7.12 14.19 -4.57
N TYR A 382 7.73 13.04 -4.90
CA TYR A 382 8.76 12.97 -5.93
C TYR A 382 8.23 13.27 -7.33
N ALA A 383 7.13 12.64 -7.73
CA ALA A 383 6.55 12.81 -9.07
C ALA A 383 6.16 14.26 -9.38
N VAL A 384 5.67 15.00 -8.37
CA VAL A 384 5.20 16.39 -8.56
C VAL A 384 6.30 17.41 -8.34
N THR A 385 7.25 17.16 -7.42
CA THR A 385 8.24 18.18 -7.00
C THR A 385 9.69 17.82 -7.31
N GLY A 386 9.98 16.57 -7.68
CA GLY A 386 11.35 16.07 -7.84
C GLY A 386 12.07 15.76 -6.52
N ASP A 387 11.46 16.06 -5.35
CA ASP A 387 12.03 15.82 -4.02
C ASP A 387 11.17 14.84 -3.22
N TYR A 388 11.64 13.59 -3.08
CA TYR A 388 10.92 12.57 -2.31
C TYR A 388 10.89 12.82 -0.80
N LEU A 389 11.72 13.71 -0.28
CA LEU A 389 11.70 14.16 1.10
C LEU A 389 10.85 15.43 1.29
N GLY A 390 10.38 16.02 0.20
CA GLY A 390 9.53 17.20 0.17
C GLY A 390 8.15 16.98 0.79
N GLN A 391 7.34 18.03 0.84
CA GLN A 391 5.96 17.89 1.32
C GLN A 391 5.07 17.11 0.33
N GLU A 392 4.05 16.45 0.85
CA GLU A 392 2.97 15.85 0.06
C GLU A 392 2.12 16.97 -0.56
N PRO A 393 2.04 17.08 -1.91
CA PRO A 393 1.39 18.23 -2.55
C PRO A 393 -0.14 18.22 -2.46
N PHE A 394 -0.75 17.06 -2.17
CA PHE A 394 -2.21 16.90 -2.09
C PHE A 394 -2.74 16.80 -0.65
N CYS A 395 -1.96 17.24 0.35
CA CYS A 395 -2.39 17.28 1.73
C CYS A 395 -2.90 18.68 2.10
N GLY A 396 -4.19 18.81 2.47
CA GLY A 396 -4.78 20.07 2.91
C GLY A 396 -4.44 20.48 4.35
N HIS A 397 -3.74 19.62 5.12
CA HIS A 397 -3.42 19.90 6.52
C HIS A 397 -2.30 20.93 6.70
N VAL A 398 -2.53 21.93 7.51
CA VAL A 398 -1.51 22.91 7.94
C VAL A 398 -0.97 22.50 9.31
N PRO A 399 0.32 22.10 9.41
CA PRO A 399 0.94 21.71 10.67
C PRO A 399 0.90 22.81 11.73
N PHE A 400 0.72 22.48 13.02
CA PHE A 400 0.69 23.45 14.10
C PHE A 400 1.92 24.37 14.16
N LYS A 401 3.10 23.82 13.88
CA LYS A 401 4.34 24.62 13.87
C LYS A 401 4.32 25.74 12.80
N LEU A 402 3.73 25.46 11.63
CA LEU A 402 3.63 26.44 10.54
C LEU A 402 2.48 27.43 10.77
N ALA A 403 1.37 27.00 11.36
CA ALA A 403 0.25 27.85 11.70
C ALA A 403 0.63 28.93 12.75
N GLN A 404 1.59 28.65 13.63
CA GLN A 404 2.07 29.58 14.64
C GLN A 404 3.14 30.54 14.12
N SER A 405 3.90 30.18 13.07
CA SER A 405 4.95 31.03 12.50
C SER A 405 4.44 32.09 11.53
N GLY A 406 3.17 32.02 11.12
CA GLY A 406 2.50 33.01 10.28
C GLY A 406 1.75 34.13 11.05
N LYS A 407 1.90 34.17 12.37
CA LYS A 407 1.48 35.26 13.25
C LYS A 407 2.72 36.00 13.72
#